data_aafda89039d8ee20037bbff873422d71
#
_entry.id   aafda89039d8ee20037bbff873422d71
#
_cell.length_a   1.000
_cell.length_b   1.000
_cell.length_c   1.000
_cell.angle_alpha   90.00
_cell.angle_beta   90.00
_cell.angle_gamma   90.00
#
_symmetry.space_group_name_H-M   'P 1'
#
loop_
_entity.id
_entity.type
_entity.pdbx_description
1 polymer ?
#
loop_
_entity_poly.entity_id
_entity_poly.type
_entity_poly.pdbx_seq_one_letter_code
_entity_poly.pdbx_strand_id
1 'polypeptide(L)'
;VKSSPYWIVNARLEMGYEWEEGVISGTRTEMCDLLIENGKITRIVPSSEILEDGLPKKDAKGLLILPSMAEKHIHLEKTYYGGPWKATTPVKNLFERHAEDRGLLPMYLKQAQTGAENILSLLVQTGVTHVRTHCHVDPQVGLGFLEGMKNAFETYADRLSHEIVAFPHYGMLRTEARDTVREALRQGATHVGGVDPGGVDGDIERSLQTMLELAVEADADIDMHLHDPGHLGVFTMKRLAALTEEAGWQGRVTISHAMGLGDVSQEEAREMAQHLASLGISIASTVPINRPTIPIPLLHQEGVAVMLGNDSLTDNWTPFGSGDLLEKAGRLAERFRLTDERSLGVALGFVTEGRITLDEAGNRLWPLVGDEASLMAVEAICSAEAVARRAKRKVVLFQGNRVAGEW
;
A
#
# COMPACT_ATOMS: atom_id res chain seq x y z
N VAL A 1 -5.34 -23.45 7.28
CA VAL A 1 -6.29 -24.20 8.14
C VAL A 1 -7.48 -23.26 8.39
N LYS A 2 -8.70 -23.66 7.98
CA LYS A 2 -9.90 -22.86 8.29
C LYS A 2 -10.10 -22.87 9.81
N SER A 3 -10.11 -21.70 10.44
CA SER A 3 -10.40 -21.56 11.86
C SER A 3 -11.85 -22.02 12.14
N SER A 4 -12.05 -22.71 13.28
CA SER A 4 -13.41 -22.99 13.75
C SER A 4 -14.17 -21.68 13.98
N PRO A 5 -15.49 -21.64 13.80
CA PRO A 5 -16.30 -20.45 14.05
C PRO A 5 -16.09 -19.91 15.47
N TYR A 6 -16.06 -18.58 15.62
CA TYR A 6 -15.97 -17.92 16.92
C TYR A 6 -16.55 -16.49 16.87
N TRP A 7 -16.91 -15.97 18.03
CA TRP A 7 -17.36 -14.61 18.20
C TRP A 7 -16.22 -13.68 18.62
N ILE A 8 -16.19 -12.48 18.02
CA ILE A 8 -15.51 -11.30 18.60
C ILE A 8 -16.61 -10.52 19.32
N VAL A 9 -16.57 -10.49 20.65
CA VAL A 9 -17.58 -9.81 21.47
C VAL A 9 -17.08 -8.46 21.96
N ASN A 10 -18.01 -7.55 22.30
CA ASN A 10 -17.71 -6.20 22.78
C ASN A 10 -16.81 -5.40 21.83
N ALA A 11 -16.98 -5.57 20.54
CA ALA A 11 -16.26 -4.80 19.51
C ALA A 11 -16.95 -3.46 19.27
N ARG A 12 -16.18 -2.37 19.23
CA ARG A 12 -16.70 -1.04 18.86
C ARG A 12 -16.75 -0.93 17.34
N LEU A 13 -17.92 -0.58 16.81
CA LEU A 13 -18.11 -0.29 15.38
C LEU A 13 -18.63 1.13 15.18
N GLU A 14 -18.22 1.76 14.11
CA GLU A 14 -18.77 3.05 13.66
C GLU A 14 -20.14 2.82 13.01
N MET A 15 -21.12 3.66 13.39
CA MET A 15 -22.52 3.51 12.99
C MET A 15 -23.07 4.74 12.27
N GLY A 16 -22.31 5.83 12.21
CA GLY A 16 -22.73 7.07 11.56
C GLY A 16 -22.04 8.29 12.15
N TYR A 17 -22.36 9.47 11.61
CA TYR A 17 -21.87 10.74 12.17
C TYR A 17 -22.85 11.32 13.18
N GLU A 18 -22.32 12.04 14.15
CA GLU A 18 -23.04 12.93 15.03
C GLU A 18 -23.07 14.33 14.41
N TRP A 19 -24.22 15.00 14.47
CA TRP A 19 -24.40 16.30 13.82
C TRP A 19 -24.85 17.34 14.84
N GLU A 20 -24.16 18.47 14.88
CA GLU A 20 -24.54 19.64 15.66
C GLU A 20 -24.59 20.86 14.74
N GLU A 21 -25.72 21.54 14.68
CA GLU A 21 -25.93 22.75 13.84
C GLU A 21 -25.54 22.55 12.36
N GLY A 22 -25.70 21.35 11.82
CA GLY A 22 -25.38 21.02 10.43
C GLY A 22 -23.90 20.71 10.16
N VAL A 23 -23.08 20.62 11.20
CA VAL A 23 -21.67 20.23 11.13
C VAL A 23 -21.49 18.86 11.80
N ILE A 24 -20.60 18.04 11.26
CA ILE A 24 -20.22 16.76 11.89
C ILE A 24 -19.41 17.09 13.15
N SER A 25 -19.94 16.74 14.32
CA SER A 25 -19.32 16.97 15.63
C SER A 25 -18.57 15.73 16.14
N GLY A 26 -18.84 14.55 15.57
CA GLY A 26 -18.21 13.30 15.99
C GLY A 26 -18.69 12.10 15.20
N THR A 27 -18.22 10.92 15.60
CA THR A 27 -18.64 9.63 15.04
C THR A 27 -19.38 8.82 16.10
N ARG A 28 -20.64 8.45 15.80
CA ARG A 28 -21.45 7.58 16.64
C ARG A 28 -20.96 6.15 16.50
N THR A 29 -20.75 5.51 17.62
CA THR A 29 -20.29 4.10 17.69
C THR A 29 -21.17 3.26 18.57
N GLU A 30 -21.23 1.95 18.30
CA GLU A 30 -21.96 0.99 19.12
C GLU A 30 -21.10 -0.24 19.42
N MET A 31 -21.43 -0.92 20.53
CA MET A 31 -20.82 -2.21 20.85
C MET A 31 -21.57 -3.31 20.12
N CYS A 32 -20.83 -4.08 19.33
CA CYS A 32 -21.35 -5.17 18.53
C CYS A 32 -20.55 -6.45 18.74
N ASP A 33 -21.19 -7.57 18.49
CA ASP A 33 -20.56 -8.88 18.43
C ASP A 33 -20.52 -9.36 16.97
N LEU A 34 -19.36 -9.85 16.53
CA LEU A 34 -19.11 -10.31 15.16
C LEU A 34 -18.87 -11.81 15.14
N LEU A 35 -19.62 -12.58 14.37
CA LEU A 35 -19.35 -14.00 14.13
C LEU A 35 -18.37 -14.13 12.97
N ILE A 36 -17.29 -14.82 13.24
CA ILE A 36 -16.23 -15.11 12.24
C ILE A 36 -16.31 -16.59 11.86
N GLU A 37 -16.56 -16.85 10.57
CA GLU A 37 -16.62 -18.20 10.01
C GLU A 37 -15.95 -18.25 8.64
N ASN A 38 -15.13 -19.25 8.41
CA ASN A 38 -14.43 -19.44 7.13
C ASN A 38 -13.68 -18.20 6.61
N GLY A 39 -13.12 -17.40 7.53
CA GLY A 39 -12.38 -16.19 7.19
C GLY A 39 -13.23 -14.97 6.86
N LYS A 40 -14.54 -15.03 7.11
CA LYS A 40 -15.50 -13.95 6.84
C LYS A 40 -16.29 -13.56 8.08
N ILE A 41 -16.82 -12.35 8.07
CA ILE A 41 -17.82 -11.88 9.03
C ILE A 41 -19.17 -12.38 8.54
N THR A 42 -19.78 -13.32 9.25
CA THR A 42 -21.04 -13.93 8.83
C THR A 42 -22.26 -13.38 9.56
N ARG A 43 -22.02 -12.73 10.70
CA ARG A 43 -23.09 -12.10 11.49
C ARG A 43 -22.54 -10.90 12.28
N ILE A 44 -23.34 -9.86 12.42
CA ILE A 44 -23.06 -8.68 13.26
C ILE A 44 -24.34 -8.40 14.05
N VAL A 45 -24.22 -8.40 15.38
CA VAL A 45 -25.36 -8.15 16.28
C VAL A 45 -24.96 -7.16 17.38
N PRO A 46 -25.90 -6.39 17.97
CA PRO A 46 -25.60 -5.60 19.15
C PRO A 46 -25.10 -6.48 20.29
N SER A 47 -24.11 -6.03 21.07
CA SER A 47 -23.56 -6.80 22.21
C SER A 47 -24.57 -7.02 23.37
N SER A 48 -25.74 -6.39 23.28
CA SER A 48 -26.87 -6.67 24.18
C SER A 48 -27.66 -7.95 23.82
N GLU A 49 -27.43 -8.50 22.63
CA GLU A 49 -28.05 -9.76 22.20
C GLU A 49 -27.42 -10.96 22.93
N ILE A 50 -28.24 -11.89 23.38
CA ILE A 50 -27.75 -13.09 24.05
C ILE A 50 -27.30 -14.11 22.99
N LEU A 51 -26.04 -14.51 23.04
CA LEU A 51 -25.46 -15.52 22.16
C LEU A 51 -25.59 -16.91 22.80
N GLU A 52 -26.47 -17.76 22.25
CA GLU A 52 -26.83 -19.09 22.79
C GLU A 52 -26.13 -20.26 22.07
N ASP A 53 -25.32 -20.00 21.02
CA ASP A 53 -24.74 -21.03 20.14
C ASP A 53 -23.56 -21.80 20.76
N GLY A 54 -23.05 -21.37 21.92
CA GLY A 54 -21.93 -22.01 22.62
C GLY A 54 -20.56 -21.89 21.94
N LEU A 55 -20.45 -21.07 20.89
CA LEU A 55 -19.19 -20.86 20.19
C LEU A 55 -18.14 -20.12 21.05
N PRO A 56 -16.85 -20.36 20.81
CA PRO A 56 -15.79 -19.63 21.50
C PRO A 56 -15.93 -18.11 21.33
N LYS A 57 -15.64 -17.35 22.38
CA LYS A 57 -15.71 -15.89 22.39
C LYS A 57 -14.33 -15.28 22.60
N LYS A 58 -13.99 -14.23 21.82
CA LYS A 58 -12.83 -13.35 21.97
C LYS A 58 -13.31 -11.96 22.33
N ASP A 59 -12.96 -11.48 23.52
CA ASP A 59 -13.44 -10.19 24.00
C ASP A 59 -12.58 -9.04 23.47
N ALA A 60 -13.14 -8.20 22.61
CA ALA A 60 -12.49 -7.01 22.08
C ALA A 60 -12.37 -5.87 23.10
N LYS A 61 -13.01 -5.97 24.27
CA LYS A 61 -12.90 -5.00 25.38
C LYS A 61 -13.17 -3.55 24.97
N GLY A 62 -14.04 -3.34 24.00
CA GLY A 62 -14.39 -2.03 23.48
C GLY A 62 -13.38 -1.43 22.49
N LEU A 63 -12.39 -2.20 22.01
CA LEU A 63 -11.50 -1.77 20.95
C LEU A 63 -12.29 -1.50 19.66
N LEU A 64 -11.88 -0.48 18.93
CA LEU A 64 -12.43 -0.16 17.63
C LEU A 64 -11.95 -1.18 16.60
N ILE A 65 -12.87 -1.69 15.80
CA ILE A 65 -12.56 -2.58 14.69
C ILE A 65 -12.48 -1.77 13.39
N LEU A 66 -11.33 -1.88 12.72
CA LEU A 66 -11.04 -1.25 11.44
C LEU A 66 -10.57 -2.29 10.41
N PRO A 67 -10.72 -2.05 9.09
CA PRO A 67 -10.12 -2.91 8.10
C PRO A 67 -8.62 -2.97 8.28
N SER A 68 -7.99 -4.12 8.03
CA SER A 68 -6.54 -4.23 7.98
C SER A 68 -5.95 -3.39 6.85
N MET A 69 -4.69 -3.00 6.99
CA MET A 69 -4.03 -2.14 6.02
C MET A 69 -3.35 -2.93 4.89
N ALA A 70 -3.13 -2.25 3.77
CA ALA A 70 -2.42 -2.76 2.61
C ALA A 70 -1.20 -1.87 2.30
N GLU A 71 -0.03 -2.45 2.32
CA GLU A 71 1.21 -1.83 1.86
C GLU A 71 1.32 -1.96 0.34
N LYS A 72 1.15 -0.87 -0.39
CA LYS A 72 1.08 -0.93 -1.86
C LYS A 72 2.35 -0.44 -2.54
N HIS A 73 3.38 -0.07 -1.77
CA HIS A 73 4.67 0.33 -2.34
C HIS A 73 5.80 0.20 -1.31
N ILE A 74 6.58 -0.88 -1.38
CA ILE A 74 7.72 -1.13 -0.51
C ILE A 74 8.82 -1.89 -1.24
N HIS A 75 10.08 -1.75 -0.76
CA HIS A 75 11.23 -2.53 -1.17
C HIS A 75 11.68 -3.44 -0.01
N LEU A 76 11.29 -4.71 -0.06
CA LEU A 76 11.62 -5.67 1.02
C LEU A 76 13.01 -6.29 0.88
N GLU A 77 13.53 -6.35 -0.35
CA GLU A 77 14.73 -7.10 -0.70
C GLU A 77 16.04 -6.42 -0.25
N LYS A 78 15.98 -5.13 0.04
CA LYS A 78 17.15 -4.33 0.42
C LYS A 78 16.85 -3.55 1.69
N THR A 79 17.31 -4.06 2.83
CA THR A 79 17.09 -3.40 4.11
C THR A 79 18.22 -3.65 5.10
N TYR A 80 18.41 -2.71 6.04
CA TYR A 80 19.22 -2.89 7.24
C TYR A 80 18.38 -3.19 8.47
N TYR A 81 17.05 -3.27 8.31
CA TYR A 81 16.11 -3.49 9.43
C TYR A 81 16.42 -4.82 10.13
N GLY A 82 16.47 -4.77 11.46
CA GLY A 82 16.89 -5.89 12.29
C GLY A 82 18.40 -6.02 12.50
N GLY A 83 19.21 -5.21 11.81
CA GLY A 83 20.65 -5.11 11.96
C GLY A 83 21.08 -3.89 12.79
N PRO A 84 22.42 -3.67 12.90
CA PRO A 84 22.96 -2.48 13.55
C PRO A 84 22.51 -1.20 12.86
N TRP A 85 22.35 -0.11 13.64
CA TRP A 85 22.08 1.22 13.09
C TRP A 85 23.08 1.64 12.03
N LYS A 86 22.57 2.14 10.90
CA LYS A 86 23.38 2.70 9.82
C LYS A 86 22.66 3.90 9.21
N ALA A 87 23.34 5.04 9.18
CA ALA A 87 22.89 6.20 8.41
C ALA A 87 23.21 6.04 6.93
N THR A 88 22.51 6.78 6.07
CA THR A 88 22.80 6.82 4.63
C THR A 88 24.07 7.60 4.32
N THR A 89 24.79 7.20 3.29
CA THR A 89 25.92 7.96 2.75
C THR A 89 25.40 9.14 1.93
N PRO A 90 25.90 10.38 2.12
CA PRO A 90 25.54 11.49 1.26
C PRO A 90 25.97 11.24 -0.19
N VAL A 91 25.07 11.51 -1.14
CA VAL A 91 25.33 11.42 -2.58
C VAL A 91 24.80 12.66 -3.29
N LYS A 92 25.35 13.00 -4.46
CA LYS A 92 25.01 14.23 -5.20
C LYS A 92 23.78 14.03 -6.12
N ASN A 93 23.56 12.81 -6.60
CA ASN A 93 22.53 12.50 -7.58
C ASN A 93 22.15 11.02 -7.55
N LEU A 94 21.11 10.66 -8.31
CA LEU A 94 20.58 9.32 -8.45
C LEU A 94 21.64 8.30 -8.91
N PHE A 95 22.49 8.67 -9.85
CA PHE A 95 23.48 7.72 -10.41
C PHE A 95 24.62 7.40 -9.42
N GLU A 96 25.00 8.35 -8.56
CA GLU A 96 25.92 8.07 -7.43
C GLU A 96 25.27 7.11 -6.42
N ARG A 97 23.96 7.29 -6.14
CA ARG A 97 23.19 6.36 -5.29
C ARG A 97 23.14 4.97 -5.92
N HIS A 98 22.88 4.86 -7.22
CA HIS A 98 22.92 3.59 -7.94
C HIS A 98 24.30 2.92 -7.90
N ALA A 99 25.37 3.71 -7.96
CA ALA A 99 26.74 3.17 -7.87
C ALA A 99 27.04 2.62 -6.47
N GLU A 100 26.60 3.31 -5.40
CA GLU A 100 26.70 2.81 -4.02
C GLU A 100 25.86 1.52 -3.86
N ASP A 101 24.61 1.52 -4.31
CA ASP A 101 23.70 0.40 -4.23
C ASP A 101 24.30 -0.86 -4.87
N ARG A 102 24.86 -0.73 -6.07
CA ARG A 102 25.56 -1.84 -6.76
C ARG A 102 26.68 -2.45 -5.92
N GLY A 103 27.41 -1.66 -5.17
CA GLY A 103 28.45 -2.13 -4.25
C GLY A 103 27.89 -2.95 -3.07
N LEU A 104 26.64 -2.72 -2.70
CA LEU A 104 25.94 -3.39 -1.60
C LEU A 104 25.18 -4.65 -2.03
N LEU A 105 24.95 -4.87 -3.33
CA LEU A 105 24.17 -6.01 -3.84
C LEU A 105 24.59 -7.38 -3.32
N PRO A 106 25.92 -7.72 -3.22
CA PRO A 106 26.30 -9.03 -2.69
C PRO A 106 25.87 -9.25 -1.22
N MET A 107 25.86 -8.16 -0.43
CA MET A 107 25.38 -8.20 0.95
C MET A 107 23.86 -8.38 0.99
N TYR A 108 23.12 -7.56 0.23
CA TYR A 108 21.67 -7.61 0.17
C TYR A 108 21.16 -8.96 -0.35
N LEU A 109 21.76 -9.53 -1.41
CA LEU A 109 21.39 -10.83 -1.95
C LEU A 109 21.53 -11.94 -0.89
N LYS A 110 22.61 -11.90 -0.08
CA LYS A 110 22.84 -12.89 0.97
C LYS A 110 21.77 -12.86 2.06
N GLN A 111 21.20 -11.71 2.33
CA GLN A 111 20.22 -11.50 3.43
C GLN A 111 18.79 -11.21 2.94
N ALA A 112 18.52 -11.33 1.63
CA ALA A 112 17.26 -10.89 1.01
C ALA A 112 16.02 -11.50 1.71
N GLN A 113 16.02 -12.82 1.93
CA GLN A 113 14.92 -13.50 2.63
C GLN A 113 14.79 -13.01 4.08
N THR A 114 15.86 -13.06 4.87
CA THR A 114 15.81 -12.68 6.30
C THR A 114 15.44 -11.20 6.48
N GLY A 115 15.96 -10.31 5.63
CA GLY A 115 15.61 -8.90 5.63
C GLY A 115 14.12 -8.68 5.35
N ALA A 116 13.60 -9.36 4.33
CA ALA A 116 12.18 -9.32 4.00
C ALA A 116 11.31 -9.85 5.15
N GLU A 117 11.65 -10.99 5.75
CA GLU A 117 10.92 -11.56 6.89
C GLU A 117 10.90 -10.61 8.10
N ASN A 118 11.99 -9.90 8.36
CA ASN A 118 12.04 -8.89 9.43
C ASN A 118 11.06 -7.73 9.17
N ILE A 119 11.00 -7.23 7.93
CA ILE A 119 10.04 -6.17 7.57
C ILE A 119 8.62 -6.71 7.55
N LEU A 120 8.36 -7.90 6.99
CA LEU A 120 7.03 -8.50 7.01
C LEU A 120 6.51 -8.69 8.43
N SER A 121 7.37 -9.11 9.37
CA SER A 121 7.03 -9.20 10.79
C SER A 121 6.60 -7.84 11.36
N LEU A 122 7.32 -6.77 11.04
CA LEU A 122 6.99 -5.40 11.43
C LEU A 122 5.64 -4.98 10.85
N LEU A 123 5.44 -5.16 9.54
CA LEU A 123 4.21 -4.78 8.84
C LEU A 123 2.98 -5.48 9.40
N VAL A 124 3.05 -6.79 9.66
CA VAL A 124 1.94 -7.55 10.28
C VAL A 124 1.63 -7.00 11.67
N GLN A 125 2.65 -6.68 12.47
CA GLN A 125 2.45 -6.11 13.81
C GLN A 125 1.82 -4.71 13.75
N THR A 126 2.05 -3.95 12.69
CA THR A 126 1.45 -2.63 12.49
C THR A 126 0.08 -2.67 11.81
N GLY A 127 -0.47 -3.86 11.48
CA GLY A 127 -1.83 -4.02 10.97
C GLY A 127 -1.95 -4.26 9.46
N VAL A 128 -0.82 -4.52 8.80
CA VAL A 128 -0.78 -4.82 7.35
C VAL A 128 -1.03 -6.30 7.12
N THR A 129 -1.94 -6.63 6.19
CA THR A 129 -2.25 -8.01 5.77
C THR A 129 -2.19 -8.20 4.25
N HIS A 130 -1.80 -7.17 3.51
CA HIS A 130 -1.52 -7.25 2.07
C HIS A 130 -0.27 -6.43 1.76
N VAL A 131 0.63 -6.94 0.92
CA VAL A 131 1.89 -6.27 0.58
C VAL A 131 2.16 -6.36 -0.91
N ARG A 132 2.39 -5.20 -1.57
CA ARG A 132 3.00 -5.11 -2.90
C ARG A 132 4.44 -4.67 -2.75
N THR A 133 5.40 -5.55 -3.11
CA THR A 133 6.83 -5.23 -3.06
C THR A 133 7.42 -5.07 -4.44
N HIS A 134 8.30 -4.05 -4.59
CA HIS A 134 9.12 -3.87 -5.78
C HIS A 134 10.41 -4.66 -5.61
N CYS A 135 10.56 -5.73 -6.35
CA CYS A 135 11.69 -6.65 -6.26
C CYS A 135 12.71 -6.37 -7.38
N HIS A 136 13.92 -5.98 -7.04
CA HIS A 136 14.97 -5.69 -8.01
C HIS A 136 15.31 -6.91 -8.85
N VAL A 137 15.16 -6.77 -10.17
CA VAL A 137 15.53 -7.76 -11.18
C VAL A 137 16.25 -7.08 -12.33
N ASP A 138 17.46 -7.52 -12.65
CA ASP A 138 18.23 -7.10 -13.81
C ASP A 138 19.31 -8.14 -14.14
N PRO A 139 20.06 -8.02 -15.26
CA PRO A 139 21.10 -8.99 -15.58
C PRO A 139 22.22 -9.12 -14.56
N GLN A 140 22.45 -8.14 -13.70
CA GLN A 140 23.51 -8.18 -12.68
C GLN A 140 23.13 -9.07 -11.48
N VAL A 141 21.88 -9.02 -11.05
CA VAL A 141 21.37 -9.79 -9.88
C VAL A 141 20.57 -11.00 -10.29
N GLY A 142 20.18 -11.10 -11.57
CA GLY A 142 19.28 -12.14 -12.06
C GLY A 142 17.98 -12.17 -11.27
N LEU A 143 17.59 -13.33 -10.78
CA LEU A 143 16.38 -13.55 -9.98
C LEU A 143 16.68 -13.79 -8.48
N GLY A 144 17.90 -13.54 -8.01
CA GLY A 144 18.29 -13.86 -6.64
C GLY A 144 17.45 -13.16 -5.57
N PHE A 145 17.04 -11.91 -5.80
CA PHE A 145 16.11 -11.24 -4.90
C PHE A 145 14.71 -11.83 -4.97
N LEU A 146 14.22 -12.18 -6.17
CA LEU A 146 12.89 -12.79 -6.34
C LEU A 146 12.78 -14.11 -5.57
N GLU A 147 13.81 -14.95 -5.61
CA GLU A 147 13.87 -16.20 -4.83
C GLU A 147 13.76 -15.91 -3.33
N GLY A 148 14.52 -14.93 -2.83
CA GLY A 148 14.44 -14.50 -1.43
C GLY A 148 13.06 -13.99 -1.03
N MET A 149 12.41 -13.19 -1.89
CA MET A 149 11.05 -12.69 -1.64
C MET A 149 10.02 -13.81 -1.62
N LYS A 150 10.07 -14.73 -2.59
CA LYS A 150 9.15 -15.88 -2.64
C LYS A 150 9.25 -16.74 -1.37
N ASN A 151 10.46 -17.03 -0.92
CA ASN A 151 10.67 -17.81 0.31
C ASN A 151 10.14 -17.06 1.55
N ALA A 152 10.37 -15.74 1.63
CA ALA A 152 9.82 -14.92 2.71
C ALA A 152 8.29 -14.92 2.72
N PHE A 153 7.66 -14.76 1.56
CA PHE A 153 6.20 -14.79 1.45
C PHE A 153 5.61 -16.19 1.72
N GLU A 154 6.28 -17.25 1.37
CA GLU A 154 5.87 -18.60 1.75
C GLU A 154 5.83 -18.78 3.27
N THR A 155 6.83 -18.24 4.00
CA THR A 155 6.88 -18.24 5.47
C THR A 155 5.69 -17.43 6.07
N TYR A 156 5.17 -16.45 5.36
CA TYR A 156 4.09 -15.55 5.81
C TYR A 156 2.73 -15.81 5.13
N ALA A 157 2.59 -16.91 4.38
CA ALA A 157 1.39 -17.18 3.58
C ALA A 157 0.09 -17.30 4.40
N ASP A 158 0.19 -17.62 5.69
CA ASP A 158 -0.93 -17.70 6.63
C ASP A 158 -1.23 -16.37 7.34
N ARG A 159 -0.48 -15.28 7.05
CA ARG A 159 -0.54 -14.00 7.74
C ARG A 159 -0.85 -12.82 6.84
N LEU A 160 -0.56 -12.91 5.56
CA LEU A 160 -0.80 -11.84 4.59
C LEU A 160 -0.87 -12.39 3.16
N SER A 161 -1.48 -11.61 2.27
CA SER A 161 -1.40 -11.79 0.82
C SER A 161 -0.37 -10.84 0.21
N HIS A 162 0.13 -11.16 -1.01
CA HIS A 162 1.18 -10.36 -1.62
C HIS A 162 1.08 -10.24 -3.13
N GLU A 163 1.75 -9.22 -3.64
CA GLU A 163 2.03 -8.95 -5.04
C GLU A 163 3.53 -8.63 -5.18
N ILE A 164 4.16 -9.08 -6.26
CA ILE A 164 5.59 -8.83 -6.53
C ILE A 164 5.73 -8.12 -7.87
N VAL A 165 6.33 -6.93 -7.85
CA VAL A 165 6.68 -6.17 -9.04
C VAL A 165 8.10 -6.56 -9.47
N ALA A 166 8.26 -7.07 -10.69
CA ALA A 166 9.58 -7.29 -11.30
C ALA A 166 10.19 -5.95 -11.67
N PHE A 167 11.03 -5.39 -10.80
CA PHE A 167 11.49 -4.02 -10.85
C PHE A 167 12.91 -3.88 -11.40
N PRO A 168 13.09 -3.37 -12.66
CA PRO A 168 14.41 -3.09 -13.23
C PRO A 168 14.97 -1.79 -12.61
N HIS A 169 15.53 -1.89 -11.41
CA HIS A 169 15.90 -0.78 -10.53
C HIS A 169 16.80 0.27 -11.17
N TYR A 170 17.63 -0.12 -12.13
CA TYR A 170 18.54 0.80 -12.83
C TYR A 170 18.09 1.13 -14.25
N GLY A 171 16.84 0.85 -14.61
CA GLY A 171 16.24 1.13 -15.91
C GLY A 171 16.01 -0.12 -16.75
N MET A 172 14.87 -0.18 -17.44
CA MET A 172 14.48 -1.28 -18.33
C MET A 172 15.43 -1.39 -19.55
N LEU A 173 15.66 -0.25 -20.22
CA LEU A 173 16.49 -0.17 -21.40
C LEU A 173 17.97 -0.02 -21.03
N ARG A 174 18.26 0.79 -20.03
CA ARG A 174 19.62 1.10 -19.59
C ARG A 174 20.41 -0.13 -19.15
N THR A 175 19.75 -1.13 -18.54
CA THR A 175 20.39 -2.37 -18.09
C THR A 175 20.04 -3.58 -18.97
N GLU A 176 19.29 -3.38 -20.05
CA GLU A 176 18.83 -4.46 -20.92
C GLU A 176 18.01 -5.51 -20.13
N ALA A 177 17.20 -5.05 -19.16
CA ALA A 177 16.52 -5.91 -18.20
C ALA A 177 15.33 -6.70 -18.77
N ARG A 178 14.91 -6.45 -20.03
CA ARG A 178 13.70 -7.03 -20.65
C ARG A 178 13.58 -8.54 -20.42
N ASP A 179 14.62 -9.30 -20.73
CA ASP A 179 14.55 -10.76 -20.63
C ASP A 179 14.57 -11.25 -19.18
N THR A 180 15.26 -10.53 -18.28
CA THR A 180 15.24 -10.85 -16.84
C THR A 180 13.87 -10.56 -16.22
N VAL A 181 13.23 -9.45 -16.59
CA VAL A 181 11.85 -9.13 -16.18
C VAL A 181 10.87 -10.17 -16.69
N ARG A 182 10.98 -10.56 -17.99
CA ARG A 182 10.16 -11.65 -18.56
C ARG A 182 10.28 -12.95 -17.76
N GLU A 183 11.50 -13.33 -17.42
CA GLU A 183 11.73 -14.54 -16.66
C GLU A 183 11.21 -14.41 -15.22
N ALA A 184 11.33 -13.22 -14.58
CA ALA A 184 10.75 -12.96 -13.29
C ALA A 184 9.21 -13.13 -13.26
N LEU A 185 8.51 -12.66 -14.31
CA LEU A 185 7.07 -12.87 -14.47
C LEU A 185 6.72 -14.37 -14.59
N ARG A 186 7.48 -15.14 -15.36
CA ARG A 186 7.31 -16.60 -15.45
C ARG A 186 7.56 -17.31 -14.11
N GLN A 187 8.41 -16.74 -13.26
CA GLN A 187 8.77 -17.26 -11.95
C GLN A 187 7.86 -16.78 -10.81
N GLY A 188 6.79 -16.02 -11.12
CA GLY A 188 5.74 -15.66 -10.16
C GLY A 188 5.71 -14.20 -9.73
N ALA A 189 6.47 -13.30 -10.37
CA ALA A 189 6.17 -11.88 -10.26
C ALA A 189 4.81 -11.58 -10.93
N THR A 190 4.05 -10.66 -10.34
CA THR A 190 2.66 -10.36 -10.74
C THR A 190 2.53 -9.07 -11.54
N HIS A 191 3.55 -8.22 -11.49
CA HIS A 191 3.56 -6.91 -12.13
C HIS A 191 4.87 -6.68 -12.88
N VAL A 192 4.78 -5.98 -14.00
CA VAL A 192 5.94 -5.38 -14.68
C VAL A 192 6.27 -4.06 -14.00
N GLY A 193 7.53 -3.89 -13.58
CA GLY A 193 8.07 -2.64 -13.08
C GLY A 193 8.75 -1.82 -14.18
N GLY A 194 9.03 -0.56 -13.85
CA GLY A 194 9.83 0.37 -14.64
C GLY A 194 10.29 1.52 -13.76
N VAL A 195 11.24 2.31 -14.23
CA VAL A 195 11.71 3.51 -13.53
C VAL A 195 12.10 4.60 -14.50
N ASP A 196 11.52 5.78 -14.33
CA ASP A 196 11.88 7.04 -14.98
C ASP A 196 12.25 6.86 -16.48
N PRO A 197 11.26 6.53 -17.35
CA PRO A 197 11.50 6.31 -18.79
C PRO A 197 12.25 7.45 -19.47
N GLY A 198 12.05 8.70 -19.01
CA GLY A 198 12.79 9.88 -19.49
C GLY A 198 14.14 10.03 -18.82
N GLY A 199 14.19 10.09 -17.49
CA GLY A 199 15.39 10.43 -16.73
C GLY A 199 16.43 9.31 -16.59
N VAL A 200 16.00 8.05 -16.58
CA VAL A 200 16.86 6.87 -16.41
C VAL A 200 17.10 6.16 -17.74
N ASP A 201 16.04 5.76 -18.46
CA ASP A 201 16.16 5.03 -19.71
C ASP A 201 16.53 5.91 -20.91
N GLY A 202 16.14 7.21 -20.87
CA GLY A 202 16.44 8.19 -21.92
C GLY A 202 15.62 8.02 -23.21
N ASP A 203 14.64 7.12 -23.23
CA ASP A 203 13.73 6.88 -24.35
C ASP A 203 12.35 6.46 -23.81
N ILE A 204 11.49 7.46 -23.63
CA ILE A 204 10.17 7.27 -23.02
C ILE A 204 9.33 6.26 -23.81
N GLU A 205 9.25 6.45 -25.12
CA GLU A 205 8.39 5.62 -25.97
C GLU A 205 8.79 4.16 -25.91
N ARG A 206 10.07 3.87 -26.15
CA ARG A 206 10.59 2.51 -26.15
C ARG A 206 10.51 1.84 -24.78
N SER A 207 10.77 2.59 -23.70
CA SER A 207 10.66 2.08 -22.32
C SER A 207 9.23 1.66 -22.00
N LEU A 208 8.25 2.54 -22.26
CA LEU A 208 6.83 2.28 -22.02
C LEU A 208 6.31 1.11 -22.90
N GLN A 209 6.64 1.10 -24.18
CA GLN A 209 6.26 0.00 -25.07
C GLN A 209 6.81 -1.34 -24.59
N THR A 210 8.08 -1.38 -24.16
CA THR A 210 8.69 -2.60 -23.61
C THR A 210 7.95 -3.11 -22.38
N MET A 211 7.54 -2.21 -21.47
CA MET A 211 6.75 -2.58 -20.30
C MET A 211 5.38 -3.15 -20.68
N LEU A 212 4.65 -2.47 -21.57
CA LEU A 212 3.34 -2.94 -22.05
C LEU A 212 3.44 -4.29 -22.78
N GLU A 213 4.42 -4.47 -23.66
CA GLU A 213 4.66 -5.75 -24.35
C GLU A 213 4.85 -6.90 -23.36
N LEU A 214 5.66 -6.69 -22.30
CA LEU A 214 5.89 -7.69 -21.27
C LEU A 214 4.63 -7.97 -20.45
N ALA A 215 3.86 -6.92 -20.11
CA ALA A 215 2.61 -7.04 -19.38
C ALA A 215 1.56 -7.83 -20.16
N VAL A 216 1.39 -7.52 -21.45
CA VAL A 216 0.47 -8.24 -22.33
C VAL A 216 0.93 -9.69 -22.55
N GLU A 217 2.24 -9.92 -22.79
CA GLU A 217 2.81 -11.26 -22.97
C GLU A 217 2.54 -12.17 -21.76
N ALA A 218 2.66 -11.62 -20.54
CA ALA A 218 2.55 -12.39 -19.30
C ALA A 218 1.17 -12.31 -18.63
N ASP A 219 0.22 -11.56 -19.21
CA ASP A 219 -1.06 -11.20 -18.56
C ASP A 219 -0.86 -10.59 -17.16
N ALA A 220 0.18 -9.73 -17.02
CA ALA A 220 0.60 -9.11 -15.78
C ALA A 220 0.13 -7.65 -15.68
N ASP A 221 -0.01 -7.14 -14.47
CA ASP A 221 -0.27 -5.73 -14.22
C ASP A 221 1.03 -4.91 -14.34
N ILE A 222 0.94 -3.59 -14.25
CA ILE A 222 2.09 -2.68 -14.30
C ILE A 222 2.13 -1.84 -13.04
N ASP A 223 3.34 -1.67 -12.44
CA ASP A 223 3.58 -0.67 -11.40
C ASP A 223 4.92 0.03 -11.67
N MET A 224 4.85 1.24 -12.24
CA MET A 224 6.00 2.00 -12.72
C MET A 224 6.38 3.13 -11.76
N HIS A 225 7.65 3.17 -11.31
CA HIS A 225 8.20 4.34 -10.62
C HIS A 225 8.34 5.52 -11.58
N LEU A 226 7.85 6.68 -11.18
CA LEU A 226 7.97 7.91 -11.97
C LEU A 226 8.34 9.09 -11.07
N HIS A 227 9.65 9.39 -11.02
CA HIS A 227 10.22 10.53 -10.30
C HIS A 227 10.51 11.71 -11.23
N ASP A 228 10.46 11.51 -12.55
CA ASP A 228 10.69 12.56 -13.55
C ASP A 228 9.83 13.80 -13.21
N PRO A 229 10.47 15.01 -13.04
CA PRO A 229 9.77 16.19 -12.54
C PRO A 229 8.96 16.91 -13.63
N GLY A 230 7.97 17.69 -13.20
CA GLY A 230 7.24 18.64 -14.02
C GLY A 230 6.68 18.03 -15.30
N HIS A 231 6.85 18.76 -16.40
CA HIS A 231 6.28 18.36 -17.70
C HIS A 231 6.90 17.09 -18.29
N LEU A 232 8.11 16.70 -17.90
CA LEU A 232 8.69 15.42 -18.32
C LEU A 232 7.85 14.25 -17.73
N GLY A 233 7.55 14.31 -16.43
CA GLY A 233 6.71 13.31 -15.78
C GLY A 233 5.28 13.32 -16.33
N VAL A 234 4.67 14.50 -16.51
CA VAL A 234 3.31 14.60 -17.09
C VAL A 234 3.26 14.08 -18.52
N PHE A 235 4.27 14.35 -19.35
CA PHE A 235 4.35 13.78 -20.70
C PHE A 235 4.44 12.25 -20.66
N THR A 236 5.28 11.69 -19.77
CA THR A 236 5.39 10.25 -19.58
C THR A 236 4.05 9.63 -19.15
N MET A 237 3.32 10.28 -18.23
CA MET A 237 1.97 9.82 -17.81
C MET A 237 0.97 9.83 -18.98
N LYS A 238 0.97 10.90 -19.80
CA LYS A 238 0.09 10.99 -20.99
C LYS A 238 0.40 9.87 -21.99
N ARG A 239 1.68 9.57 -22.23
CA ARG A 239 2.05 8.48 -23.14
C ARG A 239 1.69 7.11 -22.57
N LEU A 240 1.94 6.88 -21.28
CA LEU A 240 1.52 5.64 -20.62
C LEU A 240 0.00 5.46 -20.68
N ALA A 241 -0.77 6.50 -20.44
CA ALA A 241 -2.23 6.49 -20.53
C ALA A 241 -2.70 6.10 -21.94
N ALA A 242 -2.14 6.73 -23.00
CA ALA A 242 -2.47 6.39 -24.39
C ALA A 242 -2.11 4.93 -24.72
N LEU A 243 -0.93 4.45 -24.35
CA LEU A 243 -0.52 3.07 -24.56
C LEU A 243 -1.37 2.06 -23.75
N THR A 244 -1.81 2.45 -22.55
CA THR A 244 -2.74 1.65 -21.73
C THR A 244 -4.08 1.45 -22.45
N GLU A 245 -4.61 2.51 -23.07
CA GLU A 245 -5.84 2.47 -23.86
C GLU A 245 -5.65 1.61 -25.11
N GLU A 246 -4.56 1.84 -25.87
CA GLU A 246 -4.22 1.08 -27.08
C GLU A 246 -4.07 -0.42 -26.81
N ALA A 247 -3.47 -0.79 -25.66
CA ALA A 247 -3.27 -2.19 -25.25
C ALA A 247 -4.51 -2.84 -24.61
N GLY A 248 -5.56 -2.08 -24.29
CA GLY A 248 -6.72 -2.58 -23.55
C GLY A 248 -6.39 -2.93 -22.08
N TRP A 249 -5.44 -2.22 -21.44
CA TRP A 249 -4.90 -2.51 -20.11
C TRP A 249 -5.48 -1.62 -19.00
N GLN A 250 -6.69 -1.05 -19.23
CA GLN A 250 -7.38 -0.20 -18.29
C GLN A 250 -7.61 -0.93 -16.94
N GLY A 251 -7.40 -0.20 -15.83
CA GLY A 251 -7.55 -0.75 -14.47
C GLY A 251 -6.37 -1.61 -14.00
N ARG A 252 -5.33 -1.82 -14.82
CA ARG A 252 -4.19 -2.71 -14.55
C ARG A 252 -2.85 -1.98 -14.46
N VAL A 253 -2.88 -0.65 -14.35
CA VAL A 253 -1.67 0.18 -14.32
C VAL A 253 -1.65 1.02 -13.05
N THR A 254 -0.52 1.02 -12.36
CA THR A 254 -0.20 1.89 -11.23
C THR A 254 1.02 2.75 -11.58
N ILE A 255 0.97 4.02 -11.21
CA ILE A 255 2.13 4.93 -11.27
C ILE A 255 2.58 5.20 -9.84
N SER A 256 3.74 4.72 -9.48
CA SER A 256 4.36 4.99 -8.19
C SER A 256 5.04 6.35 -8.20
N HIS A 257 4.80 7.13 -7.16
CA HIS A 257 5.25 8.51 -6.92
C HIS A 257 4.58 9.58 -7.78
N ALA A 258 4.53 9.44 -9.10
CA ALA A 258 3.93 10.42 -10.03
C ALA A 258 4.40 11.88 -9.77
N MET A 259 5.70 12.07 -9.45
CA MET A 259 6.21 13.32 -8.85
C MET A 259 5.96 14.57 -9.68
N GLY A 260 5.92 14.43 -11.01
CA GLY A 260 5.63 15.54 -11.92
C GLY A 260 4.32 16.28 -11.62
N LEU A 261 3.33 15.61 -11.01
CA LEU A 261 2.06 16.24 -10.61
C LEU A 261 2.20 17.24 -9.45
N GLY A 262 3.29 17.18 -8.70
CA GLY A 262 3.61 18.16 -7.66
C GLY A 262 4.26 19.45 -8.18
N ASP A 263 4.70 19.46 -9.43
CA ASP A 263 5.51 20.53 -10.05
C ASP A 263 4.74 21.31 -11.13
N VAL A 264 3.49 20.95 -11.40
CA VAL A 264 2.63 21.60 -12.41
C VAL A 264 1.48 22.37 -11.76
N SER A 265 0.73 23.15 -12.55
CA SER A 265 -0.42 23.86 -12.04
C SER A 265 -1.53 22.91 -11.55
N GLN A 266 -2.41 23.39 -10.66
CA GLN A 266 -3.54 22.58 -10.19
C GLN A 266 -4.49 22.21 -11.35
N GLU A 267 -4.61 23.05 -12.38
CA GLU A 267 -5.43 22.80 -13.55
C GLU A 267 -4.86 21.64 -14.37
N GLU A 268 -3.57 21.66 -14.67
CA GLU A 268 -2.88 20.57 -15.37
C GLU A 268 -2.92 19.27 -14.58
N ALA A 269 -2.74 19.35 -13.25
CA ALA A 269 -2.85 18.18 -12.38
C ALA A 269 -4.27 17.58 -12.38
N ARG A 270 -5.32 18.45 -12.43
CA ARG A 270 -6.73 18.03 -12.54
C ARG A 270 -7.02 17.35 -13.87
N GLU A 271 -6.60 17.96 -14.98
CA GLU A 271 -6.78 17.36 -16.31
C GLU A 271 -6.12 15.98 -16.40
N MET A 272 -4.90 15.85 -15.85
CA MET A 272 -4.20 14.58 -15.81
C MET A 272 -4.92 13.57 -14.90
N ALA A 273 -5.42 13.99 -13.74
CA ALA A 273 -6.19 13.15 -12.83
C ALA A 273 -7.44 12.57 -13.50
N GLN A 274 -8.22 13.41 -14.18
CA GLN A 274 -9.41 12.98 -14.93
C GLN A 274 -9.07 11.95 -16.00
N HIS A 275 -7.96 12.17 -16.72
CA HIS A 275 -7.50 11.22 -17.73
C HIS A 275 -7.07 9.89 -17.10
N LEU A 276 -6.28 9.89 -16.01
CA LEU A 276 -5.89 8.66 -15.30
C LEU A 276 -7.11 7.91 -14.76
N ALA A 277 -8.05 8.65 -14.14
CA ALA A 277 -9.28 8.07 -13.60
C ALA A 277 -10.14 7.40 -14.69
N SER A 278 -10.26 8.02 -15.88
CA SER A 278 -11.03 7.48 -17.00
C SER A 278 -10.51 6.11 -17.49
N LEU A 279 -9.22 5.84 -17.27
CA LEU A 279 -8.54 4.59 -17.64
C LEU A 279 -8.33 3.65 -16.44
N GLY A 280 -8.79 4.03 -15.25
CA GLY A 280 -8.55 3.25 -14.01
C GLY A 280 -7.08 3.14 -13.64
N ILE A 281 -6.23 4.08 -14.07
CA ILE A 281 -4.82 4.13 -13.69
C ILE A 281 -4.72 4.66 -12.26
N SER A 282 -4.11 3.88 -11.38
CA SER A 282 -3.94 4.21 -9.98
C SER A 282 -2.58 4.87 -9.68
N ILE A 283 -2.47 5.48 -8.50
CA ILE A 283 -1.22 6.10 -8.03
C ILE A 283 -0.85 5.53 -6.66
N ALA A 284 0.43 5.16 -6.48
CA ALA A 284 1.01 4.89 -5.18
C ALA A 284 1.89 6.08 -4.72
N SER A 285 1.74 6.55 -3.47
CA SER A 285 2.48 7.69 -2.94
C SER A 285 3.05 7.41 -1.56
N THR A 286 4.18 8.03 -1.26
CA THR A 286 4.83 7.95 0.07
C THR A 286 4.59 9.19 0.92
N VAL A 287 3.83 10.15 0.41
CA VAL A 287 3.64 11.49 1.00
C VAL A 287 5.00 12.14 1.35
N PRO A 288 5.85 12.39 0.34
CA PRO A 288 7.19 12.96 0.59
C PRO A 288 7.07 14.38 1.17
N ILE A 289 7.93 14.71 2.15
CA ILE A 289 7.96 16.03 2.81
C ILE A 289 9.15 16.89 2.37
N ASN A 290 10.11 16.32 1.68
CA ASN A 290 11.36 16.97 1.26
C ASN A 290 11.31 17.50 -0.18
N ARG A 291 10.15 17.47 -0.83
CA ARG A 291 9.89 17.93 -2.20
C ARG A 291 8.42 18.33 -2.36
N PRO A 292 8.02 18.98 -3.47
CA PRO A 292 6.61 19.19 -3.76
C PRO A 292 5.83 17.87 -3.70
N THR A 293 4.72 17.88 -2.96
CA THR A 293 3.86 16.71 -2.80
C THR A 293 2.79 16.74 -3.88
N ILE A 294 2.57 15.64 -4.58
CA ILE A 294 1.45 15.52 -5.54
C ILE A 294 0.12 15.84 -4.84
N PRO A 295 -0.86 16.43 -5.54
CA PRO A 295 -2.11 16.92 -4.92
C PRO A 295 -3.08 15.76 -4.62
N ILE A 296 -2.74 14.86 -3.68
CA ILE A 296 -3.48 13.63 -3.38
C ILE A 296 -4.98 13.87 -3.16
N PRO A 297 -5.44 14.88 -2.39
CA PRO A 297 -6.88 15.12 -2.26
C PRO A 297 -7.57 15.48 -3.58
N LEU A 298 -6.91 16.24 -4.45
CA LEU A 298 -7.42 16.55 -5.79
C LEU A 298 -7.51 15.28 -6.65
N LEU A 299 -6.46 14.46 -6.67
CA LEU A 299 -6.44 13.19 -7.41
C LEU A 299 -7.59 12.28 -6.98
N HIS A 300 -7.79 12.14 -5.67
CA HIS A 300 -8.89 11.36 -5.11
C HIS A 300 -10.26 11.94 -5.47
N GLN A 301 -10.43 13.27 -5.41
CA GLN A 301 -11.65 13.95 -5.78
C GLN A 301 -12.03 13.75 -7.26
N GLU A 302 -11.04 13.71 -8.15
CA GLU A 302 -11.22 13.42 -9.58
C GLU A 302 -11.35 11.92 -9.90
N GLY A 303 -11.39 11.04 -8.88
CA GLY A 303 -11.65 9.61 -9.03
C GLY A 303 -10.41 8.74 -9.24
N VAL A 304 -9.20 9.26 -9.09
CA VAL A 304 -7.98 8.45 -9.12
C VAL A 304 -7.90 7.62 -7.83
N ALA A 305 -7.73 6.31 -7.95
CA ALA A 305 -7.40 5.47 -6.82
C ALA A 305 -5.96 5.78 -6.36
N VAL A 306 -5.83 6.41 -5.19
CA VAL A 306 -4.52 6.71 -4.60
C VAL A 306 -4.30 5.82 -3.39
N MET A 307 -3.15 5.18 -3.31
CA MET A 307 -2.74 4.33 -2.20
C MET A 307 -1.43 4.83 -1.60
N LEU A 308 -1.24 4.64 -0.30
CA LEU A 308 0.00 5.01 0.37
C LEU A 308 0.89 3.80 0.62
N GLY A 309 2.21 4.03 0.58
CA GLY A 309 3.21 3.02 0.87
C GLY A 309 4.41 3.58 1.64
N ASN A 310 5.22 2.69 2.18
CA ASN A 310 6.42 3.06 2.91
C ASN A 310 7.62 3.36 2.00
N ASP A 311 7.68 2.73 0.81
CA ASP A 311 8.83 2.74 -0.08
C ASP A 311 10.07 2.10 0.57
N SER A 312 11.21 2.73 0.52
CA SER A 312 12.40 2.32 1.24
C SER A 312 12.21 2.40 2.75
N LEU A 313 12.65 1.38 3.47
CA LEU A 313 12.56 1.28 4.93
C LEU A 313 13.89 0.86 5.52
N THR A 314 14.60 1.80 6.15
CA THR A 314 15.88 1.53 6.82
C THR A 314 16.88 0.81 5.89
N ASP A 315 17.29 1.49 4.84
CA ASP A 315 18.23 1.01 3.82
C ASP A 315 19.28 2.06 3.44
N ASN A 316 19.98 1.88 2.32
CA ASN A 316 20.94 2.87 1.82
C ASN A 316 20.29 4.11 1.17
N TRP A 317 18.96 4.10 0.91
CA TRP A 317 18.22 5.24 0.39
C TRP A 317 17.69 6.13 1.51
N THR A 318 17.22 5.53 2.58
CA THR A 318 16.68 6.26 3.74
C THR A 318 16.90 5.49 5.06
N PRO A 319 17.32 6.18 6.13
CA PRO A 319 17.40 5.57 7.46
C PRO A 319 16.08 5.61 8.21
N PHE A 320 15.03 6.21 7.62
CA PHE A 320 13.74 6.44 8.25
C PHE A 320 12.75 5.31 7.99
N GLY A 321 11.66 5.34 8.75
CA GLY A 321 10.46 4.52 8.56
C GLY A 321 10.20 3.63 9.76
N SER A 322 8.95 3.68 10.21
CA SER A 322 8.40 2.84 11.28
C SER A 322 7.70 1.59 10.74
N GLY A 323 7.51 1.49 9.41
CA GLY A 323 6.65 0.47 8.80
C GLY A 323 5.16 0.64 9.10
N ASP A 324 4.77 1.74 9.73
CA ASP A 324 3.39 2.02 10.13
C ASP A 324 2.65 2.86 9.10
N LEU A 325 1.69 2.29 8.40
CA LEU A 325 0.89 3.01 7.40
C LEU A 325 -0.05 4.05 8.02
N LEU A 326 -0.45 3.94 9.30
CA LEU A 326 -1.17 5.05 9.96
C LEU A 326 -0.27 6.29 10.12
N GLU A 327 1.06 6.13 10.15
CA GLU A 327 1.98 7.27 10.08
C GLU A 327 1.86 7.97 8.72
N LYS A 328 1.72 7.21 7.63
CA LYS A 328 1.54 7.78 6.28
C LYS A 328 0.18 8.46 6.13
N ALA A 329 -0.90 7.83 6.62
CA ALA A 329 -2.23 8.44 6.63
C ALA A 329 -2.27 9.72 7.48
N GLY A 330 -1.68 9.72 8.68
CA GLY A 330 -1.53 10.91 9.52
C GLY A 330 -0.68 11.99 8.85
N ARG A 331 0.44 11.63 8.20
CA ARG A 331 1.28 12.57 7.44
C ARG A 331 0.52 13.21 6.28
N LEU A 332 -0.30 12.43 5.56
CA LEU A 332 -1.22 12.94 4.53
C LEU A 332 -2.18 13.96 5.13
N ALA A 333 -2.85 13.61 6.23
CA ALA A 333 -3.80 14.48 6.91
C ALA A 333 -3.15 15.80 7.36
N GLU A 334 -2.00 15.74 8.01
CA GLU A 334 -1.23 16.93 8.43
C GLU A 334 -0.83 17.80 7.22
N ARG A 335 -0.32 17.17 6.14
CA ARG A 335 0.17 17.86 4.93
C ARG A 335 -0.94 18.62 4.22
N PHE A 336 -2.14 18.06 4.15
CA PHE A 336 -3.28 18.65 3.44
C PHE A 336 -4.36 19.26 4.35
N ARG A 337 -4.07 19.34 5.67
CA ARG A 337 -4.99 19.91 6.66
C ARG A 337 -6.35 19.21 6.69
N LEU A 338 -6.35 17.89 6.58
CA LEU A 338 -7.53 17.06 6.80
C LEU A 338 -7.72 16.95 8.32
N THR A 339 -8.56 17.78 8.90
CA THR A 339 -8.63 17.95 10.37
C THR A 339 -10.03 17.73 10.94
N ASP A 340 -11.02 17.58 10.07
CA ASP A 340 -12.39 17.24 10.46
C ASP A 340 -12.61 15.73 10.50
N GLU A 341 -13.67 15.31 11.18
CA GLU A 341 -13.99 13.90 11.45
C GLU A 341 -14.08 13.06 10.17
N ARG A 342 -14.78 13.59 9.14
CA ARG A 342 -14.97 12.91 7.87
C ARG A 342 -13.67 12.79 7.07
N SER A 343 -12.94 13.88 6.92
CA SER A 343 -11.71 13.88 6.12
C SER A 343 -10.62 13.00 6.73
N LEU A 344 -10.53 12.90 8.06
CA LEU A 344 -9.66 11.97 8.76
C LEU A 344 -10.10 10.52 8.55
N GLY A 345 -11.42 10.23 8.60
CA GLY A 345 -11.96 8.91 8.28
C GLY A 345 -11.64 8.49 6.85
N VAL A 346 -11.77 9.41 5.87
CA VAL A 346 -11.37 9.17 4.46
C VAL A 346 -9.87 8.92 4.34
N ALA A 347 -9.03 9.57 5.15
CA ALA A 347 -7.58 9.35 5.12
C ALA A 347 -7.17 7.90 5.45
N LEU A 348 -7.99 7.15 6.20
CA LEU A 348 -7.80 5.71 6.42
C LEU A 348 -7.89 4.93 5.10
N GLY A 349 -8.78 5.32 4.19
CA GLY A 349 -8.98 4.66 2.89
C GLY A 349 -7.70 4.57 2.04
N PHE A 350 -6.80 5.54 2.15
CA PHE A 350 -5.53 5.53 1.41
C PHE A 350 -4.53 4.45 1.85
N VAL A 351 -4.78 3.81 3.00
CA VAL A 351 -3.95 2.71 3.51
C VAL A 351 -4.69 1.39 3.66
N THR A 352 -5.97 1.33 3.24
CA THR A 352 -6.84 0.16 3.35
C THR A 352 -7.46 -0.24 2.01
N GLU A 353 -6.83 0.11 0.89
CA GLU A 353 -7.36 -0.13 -0.48
C GLU A 353 -8.76 0.45 -0.69
N GLY A 354 -8.99 1.68 -0.21
CA GLY A 354 -10.26 2.38 -0.33
C GLY A 354 -11.35 1.93 0.67
N ARG A 355 -11.07 0.95 1.53
CA ARG A 355 -12.03 0.50 2.55
C ARG A 355 -12.10 1.52 3.70
N ILE A 356 -13.22 2.23 3.76
CA ILE A 356 -13.56 3.15 4.85
C ILE A 356 -14.78 2.63 5.61
N THR A 357 -14.91 3.05 6.85
CA THR A 357 -16.00 2.59 7.73
C THR A 357 -17.33 3.24 7.43
N LEU A 358 -17.32 4.54 7.08
CA LEU A 358 -18.51 5.34 6.78
C LEU A 358 -18.35 6.06 5.44
N ASP A 359 -19.44 6.19 4.68
CA ASP A 359 -19.52 7.07 3.51
C ASP A 359 -19.67 8.56 3.90
N GLU A 360 -19.76 9.43 2.92
CA GLU A 360 -19.93 10.87 3.14
C GLU A 360 -21.22 11.25 3.88
N ALA A 361 -22.25 10.43 3.75
CA ALA A 361 -23.53 10.61 4.44
C ALA A 361 -23.57 9.99 5.84
N GLY A 362 -22.52 9.25 6.23
CA GLY A 362 -22.44 8.54 7.50
C GLY A 362 -23.07 7.15 7.47
N ASN A 363 -23.35 6.59 6.30
CA ASN A 363 -23.79 5.20 6.21
C ASN A 363 -22.60 4.26 6.40
N ARG A 364 -22.79 3.18 7.15
CA ARG A 364 -21.74 2.18 7.34
C ARG A 364 -21.46 1.43 6.04
N LEU A 365 -20.23 1.50 5.58
CA LEU A 365 -19.70 0.77 4.44
C LEU A 365 -18.93 -0.48 4.86
N TRP A 366 -18.27 -0.45 6.03
CA TRP A 366 -17.51 -1.55 6.59
C TRP A 366 -17.58 -1.49 8.14
N PRO A 367 -17.57 -2.65 8.87
CA PRO A 367 -17.71 -4.00 8.33
C PRO A 367 -19.16 -4.33 7.99
N LEU A 368 -19.34 -5.18 6.98
CA LEU A 368 -20.63 -5.74 6.60
C LEU A 368 -20.59 -7.27 6.68
N VAL A 369 -21.77 -7.88 6.76
CA VAL A 369 -21.90 -9.34 6.64
C VAL A 369 -21.45 -9.77 5.24
N GLY A 370 -20.53 -10.72 5.17
CA GLY A 370 -19.90 -11.20 3.93
C GLY A 370 -18.47 -10.70 3.72
N ASP A 371 -18.06 -9.63 4.40
CA ASP A 371 -16.70 -9.09 4.33
C ASP A 371 -15.67 -10.12 4.82
N GLU A 372 -14.49 -10.07 4.24
CA GLU A 372 -13.35 -10.83 4.73
C GLU A 372 -12.96 -10.33 6.13
N ALA A 373 -12.70 -11.27 7.03
CA ALA A 373 -12.27 -10.96 8.39
C ALA A 373 -10.77 -10.68 8.49
N SER A 374 -10.26 -9.84 7.57
CA SER A 374 -8.93 -9.22 7.63
C SER A 374 -9.09 -7.83 8.23
N LEU A 375 -8.76 -7.72 9.52
CA LEU A 375 -9.09 -6.53 10.32
C LEU A 375 -8.06 -6.27 11.42
N MET A 376 -8.13 -5.07 11.99
CA MET A 376 -7.36 -4.69 13.17
C MET A 376 -8.27 -4.15 14.28
N ALA A 377 -7.97 -4.52 15.54
CA ALA A 377 -8.57 -3.95 16.72
C ALA A 377 -7.62 -2.89 17.30
N VAL A 378 -8.08 -1.64 17.45
CA VAL A 378 -7.23 -0.49 17.80
C VAL A 378 -7.72 0.28 19.02
N GLU A 379 -6.79 0.95 19.74
CA GLU A 379 -7.08 1.82 20.87
C GLU A 379 -7.54 3.21 20.37
N ALA A 380 -8.75 3.29 19.85
CA ALA A 380 -9.39 4.53 19.42
C ALA A 380 -10.92 4.41 19.58
N ILE A 381 -11.62 5.54 19.59
CA ILE A 381 -13.09 5.55 19.58
C ILE A 381 -13.67 5.62 18.19
N CYS A 382 -12.92 6.15 17.21
CA CYS A 382 -13.34 6.24 15.81
C CYS A 382 -12.13 6.20 14.86
N SER A 383 -12.38 6.03 13.56
CA SER A 383 -11.36 6.01 12.50
C SER A 383 -10.61 7.34 12.39
N ALA A 384 -11.28 8.46 12.61
CA ALA A 384 -10.67 9.78 12.64
C ALA A 384 -9.61 9.89 13.75
N GLU A 385 -9.92 9.46 14.97
CA GLU A 385 -8.95 9.40 16.06
C GLU A 385 -7.81 8.43 15.74
N ALA A 386 -8.14 7.25 15.16
CA ALA A 386 -7.13 6.26 14.81
C ALA A 386 -6.06 6.82 13.88
N VAL A 387 -6.45 7.59 12.86
CA VAL A 387 -5.53 8.27 11.94
C VAL A 387 -4.80 9.41 12.62
N ALA A 388 -5.53 10.33 13.27
CA ALA A 388 -4.94 11.53 13.86
C ALA A 388 -3.91 11.21 14.96
N ARG A 389 -4.14 10.16 15.75
CA ARG A 389 -3.27 9.75 16.86
C ARG A 389 -2.41 8.55 16.57
N ARG A 390 -2.47 7.99 15.34
CA ARG A 390 -1.72 6.78 14.97
C ARG A 390 -1.98 5.66 15.96
N ALA A 391 -3.27 5.37 16.20
CA ALA A 391 -3.75 4.53 17.28
C ALA A 391 -3.04 3.17 17.31
N LYS A 392 -2.75 2.70 18.51
CA LYS A 392 -2.06 1.42 18.74
C LYS A 392 -2.94 0.24 18.34
N ARG A 393 -2.43 -0.64 17.49
CA ARG A 393 -3.05 -1.93 17.15
C ARG A 393 -2.82 -2.90 18.32
N LYS A 394 -3.90 -3.55 18.74
CA LYS A 394 -3.88 -4.57 19.80
C LYS A 394 -3.96 -5.97 19.23
N VAL A 395 -4.76 -6.13 18.20
CA VAL A 395 -4.95 -7.42 17.50
C VAL A 395 -5.00 -7.17 16.01
N VAL A 396 -4.42 -8.07 15.25
CA VAL A 396 -4.52 -8.10 13.79
C VAL A 396 -5.00 -9.49 13.38
N LEU A 397 -6.03 -9.51 12.54
CA LEU A 397 -6.55 -10.74 11.93
C LEU A 397 -6.29 -10.72 10.42
N PHE A 398 -5.92 -11.85 9.89
CA PHE A 398 -5.92 -12.15 8.47
C PHE A 398 -6.85 -13.32 8.21
N GLN A 399 -7.90 -13.12 7.43
CA GLN A 399 -8.93 -14.13 7.12
C GLN A 399 -9.45 -14.86 8.38
N GLY A 400 -9.76 -14.09 9.42
CA GLY A 400 -10.26 -14.59 10.70
C GLY A 400 -9.23 -15.27 11.60
N ASN A 401 -7.97 -15.38 11.18
CA ASN A 401 -6.89 -15.91 12.00
C ASN A 401 -6.12 -14.77 12.64
N ARG A 402 -5.81 -14.89 13.93
CA ARG A 402 -4.98 -13.89 14.62
C ARG A 402 -3.52 -14.04 14.15
N VAL A 403 -2.97 -12.97 13.59
CA VAL A 403 -1.61 -12.92 13.04
C VAL A 403 -0.66 -12.03 13.84
N ALA A 404 -1.21 -11.10 14.65
CA ALA A 404 -0.44 -10.31 15.61
C ALA A 404 -1.28 -9.88 16.81
N GLY A 405 -0.60 -9.54 17.91
CA GLY A 405 -1.21 -9.02 19.13
C GLY A 405 -2.01 -10.03 19.96
N GLU A 406 -2.77 -9.54 20.95
CA GLU A 406 -3.57 -10.34 21.87
C GLU A 406 -4.87 -9.60 22.25
N TRP A 407 -5.98 -10.37 22.44
CA TRP A 407 -7.29 -9.88 22.88
C TRP A 407 -7.29 -9.42 24.34
#